data_0bf216e597db1e51bfb62f595d83b351
#
_entry.id   0bf216e597db1e51bfb62f595d83b351
#
_cell.length_a   1.000
_cell.length_b   1.000
_cell.length_c   1.000
_cell.angle_alpha   90.00
_cell.angle_beta   90.00
_cell.angle_gamma   90.00
#
_symmetry.space_group_name_H-M   'P 1'
#
loop_
_entity.id
_entity.type
_entity.pdbx_description
1 polymer ?
#
loop_
_entity_poly.entity_id
_entity_poly.type
_entity_poly.pdbx_seq_one_letter_code
_entity_poly.pdbx_strand_id
1 'polypeptide(L)'
;MAEIIYDDGADLSLIQSKKVAIIGYGSQGHAHALNLKDSGVDVVVGLRPGSSSWAKAEAAGLEVKDVAEAVAEGDVVSVLLPDQVQRYVYAEQIAPNLKEGAALLFAHGFNIRYGYIEVPEGHDVVMVAPKGPGHKVRETYTQGKGTPDVVAVEVDASGKAWELALSYAKGIGGTRAGVIKTTFTEETETDLFGEQAVLCGGVSHLIQAGFETLVEAGYQPEIAYFEVCHEMKQIVDLINEGGITKQRWSCSDTAEYGDYVSGPRVINESSKEAMKAVLADIQDGTFARRFIADQDNGALEFKALRAEEEAHPIEKTGQKLRKAFGWTDSDEDYTEGSAAR
;
A
#
# COMPACT_ATOMS: atom_id res chain seq x y z
N MET A 1 -18.45 -9.72 -14.64
CA MET A 1 -18.11 -8.86 -13.51
C MET A 1 -17.50 -9.77 -12.45
N ALA A 2 -16.39 -9.40 -11.83
CA ALA A 2 -15.84 -10.20 -10.74
C ALA A 2 -16.85 -10.33 -9.61
N GLU A 3 -16.89 -11.47 -8.96
CA GLU A 3 -17.71 -11.69 -7.76
C GLU A 3 -17.12 -10.85 -6.62
N ILE A 4 -17.99 -10.14 -5.90
CA ILE A 4 -17.61 -9.36 -4.72
C ILE A 4 -18.19 -10.05 -3.50
N ILE A 5 -17.32 -10.39 -2.55
CA ILE A 5 -17.69 -11.09 -1.31
C ILE A 5 -17.79 -10.06 -0.19
N TYR A 6 -18.91 -10.08 0.53
CA TYR A 6 -19.21 -9.22 1.66
C TYR A 6 -19.20 -10.00 2.98
N ASP A 7 -19.56 -9.36 4.08
CA ASP A 7 -19.52 -9.90 5.45
C ASP A 7 -20.23 -11.25 5.63
N ASP A 8 -21.31 -11.49 4.93
CA ASP A 8 -22.08 -12.75 4.96
C ASP A 8 -21.36 -13.92 4.27
N GLY A 9 -20.42 -13.62 3.38
CA GLY A 9 -19.60 -14.60 2.67
C GLY A 9 -18.33 -15.05 3.43
N ALA A 10 -18.06 -14.55 4.65
CA ALA A 10 -16.86 -14.87 5.40
C ALA A 10 -17.16 -15.19 6.87
N ASP A 11 -16.49 -16.20 7.41
CA ASP A 11 -16.62 -16.63 8.81
C ASP A 11 -15.48 -16.09 9.66
N LEU A 12 -15.76 -15.10 10.53
CA LEU A 12 -14.77 -14.49 11.41
C LEU A 12 -14.20 -15.47 12.44
N SER A 13 -14.96 -16.50 12.83
CA SER A 13 -14.56 -17.43 13.89
C SER A 13 -13.31 -18.23 13.54
N LEU A 14 -13.01 -18.41 12.25
CA LEU A 14 -11.80 -19.11 11.80
C LEU A 14 -10.54 -18.37 12.26
N ILE A 15 -10.46 -17.07 11.99
CA ILE A 15 -9.28 -16.29 12.39
C ILE A 15 -9.27 -15.99 13.89
N GLN A 16 -10.43 -15.88 14.53
CA GLN A 16 -10.52 -15.73 15.99
C GLN A 16 -10.03 -16.96 16.75
N SER A 17 -10.05 -18.16 16.13
CA SER A 17 -9.51 -19.40 16.70
C SER A 17 -7.99 -19.54 16.56
N LYS A 18 -7.33 -18.58 15.92
CA LYS A 18 -5.91 -18.60 15.59
C LYS A 18 -5.14 -17.51 16.33
N LYS A 19 -3.86 -17.77 16.62
CA LYS A 19 -2.92 -16.71 17.00
C LYS A 19 -2.29 -16.15 15.74
N VAL A 20 -2.38 -14.86 15.53
CA VAL A 20 -1.82 -14.15 14.37
C VAL A 20 -0.55 -13.43 14.76
N ALA A 21 0.58 -13.79 14.16
CA ALA A 21 1.84 -13.07 14.29
C ALA A 21 1.96 -12.04 13.17
N ILE A 22 1.95 -10.76 13.53
CA ILE A 22 2.16 -9.63 12.61
C ILE A 22 3.65 -9.28 12.61
N ILE A 23 4.35 -9.58 11.54
CA ILE A 23 5.78 -9.31 11.40
C ILE A 23 5.98 -7.96 10.73
N GLY A 24 6.40 -6.97 11.54
CA GLY A 24 6.47 -5.56 11.15
C GLY A 24 5.29 -4.74 11.67
N TYR A 25 5.56 -3.47 12.00
CA TYR A 25 4.56 -2.53 12.53
C TYR A 25 4.67 -1.18 11.81
N GLY A 26 4.74 -1.25 10.49
CA GLY A 26 4.64 -0.10 9.57
C GLY A 26 3.17 0.24 9.31
N SER A 27 2.90 0.93 8.20
CA SER A 27 1.55 1.41 7.84
C SER A 27 0.52 0.28 7.83
N GLN A 28 0.75 -0.82 7.11
CA GLN A 28 -0.18 -1.96 7.07
C GLN A 28 -0.13 -2.76 8.38
N GLY A 29 1.05 -3.04 8.93
CA GLY A 29 1.21 -3.84 10.15
C GLY A 29 0.46 -3.25 11.34
N HIS A 30 0.54 -1.93 11.54
CA HIS A 30 -0.23 -1.21 12.54
C HIS A 30 -1.74 -1.39 12.36
N ALA A 31 -2.25 -1.18 11.13
CA ALA A 31 -3.67 -1.27 10.85
C ALA A 31 -4.19 -2.71 11.01
N HIS A 32 -3.51 -3.70 10.45
CA HIS A 32 -3.90 -5.11 10.56
C HIS A 32 -3.91 -5.58 12.02
N ALA A 33 -2.82 -5.30 12.78
CA ALA A 33 -2.72 -5.71 14.17
C ALA A 33 -3.87 -5.16 15.04
N LEU A 34 -4.18 -3.87 14.91
CA LEU A 34 -5.23 -3.25 15.69
C LEU A 34 -6.64 -3.68 15.25
N ASN A 35 -6.89 -3.80 13.95
CA ASN A 35 -8.19 -4.22 13.45
C ASN A 35 -8.50 -5.67 13.85
N LEU A 36 -7.52 -6.57 13.74
CA LEU A 36 -7.65 -7.96 14.20
C LEU A 36 -7.90 -8.04 15.71
N LYS A 37 -7.13 -7.29 16.51
CA LYS A 37 -7.34 -7.20 17.94
C LYS A 37 -8.75 -6.73 18.29
N ASP A 38 -9.23 -5.65 17.66
CA ASP A 38 -10.58 -5.13 17.87
C ASP A 38 -11.67 -6.10 17.37
N SER A 39 -11.34 -6.99 16.45
CA SER A 39 -12.18 -8.10 15.98
C SER A 39 -12.12 -9.34 16.88
N GLY A 40 -11.39 -9.29 18.00
CA GLY A 40 -11.31 -10.39 18.98
C GLY A 40 -10.32 -11.51 18.58
N VAL A 41 -9.35 -11.21 17.76
CA VAL A 41 -8.27 -12.15 17.36
C VAL A 41 -7.09 -12.02 18.33
N ASP A 42 -6.45 -13.13 18.69
CA ASP A 42 -5.21 -13.14 19.46
C ASP A 42 -4.04 -12.73 18.55
N VAL A 43 -3.43 -11.58 18.84
CA VAL A 43 -2.39 -10.95 18.01
C VAL A 43 -1.10 -10.77 18.79
N VAL A 44 0.01 -11.21 18.21
CA VAL A 44 1.36 -10.87 18.65
C VAL A 44 2.10 -10.14 17.53
N VAL A 45 2.85 -9.10 17.88
CA VAL A 45 3.65 -8.33 16.91
C VAL A 45 5.11 -8.74 17.00
N GLY A 46 5.69 -9.16 15.88
CA GLY A 46 7.11 -9.52 15.77
C GLY A 46 7.94 -8.34 15.28
N LEU A 47 8.88 -7.86 16.09
CA LEU A 47 9.77 -6.74 15.75
C LEU A 47 11.23 -7.07 16.09
N ARG A 48 12.17 -6.41 15.42
CA ARG A 48 13.57 -6.49 15.83
C ARG A 48 13.77 -5.77 17.16
N PRO A 49 14.66 -6.25 18.05
CA PRO A 49 15.04 -5.52 19.25
C PRO A 49 15.51 -4.10 18.93
N GLY A 50 15.05 -3.13 19.71
CA GLY A 50 15.38 -1.71 19.53
C GLY A 50 14.67 -1.01 18.36
N SER A 51 13.65 -1.63 17.78
CA SER A 51 12.78 -0.96 16.81
C SER A 51 12.04 0.23 17.45
N SER A 52 11.99 1.36 16.75
CA SER A 52 11.20 2.54 17.19
C SER A 52 9.70 2.24 17.28
N SER A 53 9.22 1.22 16.56
CA SER A 53 7.82 0.78 16.61
C SER A 53 7.49 -0.08 17.82
N TRP A 54 8.48 -0.57 18.57
CA TRP A 54 8.26 -1.45 19.73
C TRP A 54 7.38 -0.80 20.79
N ALA A 55 7.81 0.34 21.30
CA ALA A 55 7.06 1.08 22.31
C ALA A 55 5.69 1.57 21.82
N LYS A 56 5.54 1.84 20.52
CA LYS A 56 4.26 2.24 19.93
C LYS A 56 3.26 1.08 19.94
N ALA A 57 3.69 -0.12 19.57
CA ALA A 57 2.85 -1.31 19.59
C ALA A 57 2.43 -1.70 21.02
N GLU A 58 3.36 -1.64 21.98
CA GLU A 58 3.05 -1.87 23.40
C GLU A 58 2.08 -0.82 23.95
N ALA A 59 2.27 0.46 23.63
CA ALA A 59 1.36 1.54 24.05
C ALA A 59 -0.05 1.37 23.46
N ALA A 60 -0.19 0.75 22.29
CA ALA A 60 -1.47 0.36 21.70
C ALA A 60 -2.06 -0.92 22.34
N GLY A 61 -1.38 -1.48 23.35
CA GLY A 61 -1.82 -2.64 24.12
C GLY A 61 -1.64 -3.97 23.36
N LEU A 62 -0.70 -4.06 22.43
CA LEU A 62 -0.34 -5.28 21.71
C LEU A 62 0.80 -6.01 22.45
N GLU A 63 0.79 -7.34 22.40
CA GLU A 63 1.94 -8.14 22.80
C GLU A 63 3.03 -7.99 21.73
N VAL A 64 4.27 -7.68 22.15
CA VAL A 64 5.41 -7.53 21.23
C VAL A 64 6.52 -8.48 21.61
N LYS A 65 7.09 -9.15 20.63
CA LYS A 65 8.18 -10.12 20.78
C LYS A 65 9.22 -9.94 19.69
N ASP A 66 10.36 -10.61 19.83
CA ASP A 66 11.28 -10.77 18.72
C ASP A 66 10.60 -11.54 17.58
N VAL A 67 11.04 -11.31 16.33
CA VAL A 67 10.42 -11.91 15.16
C VAL A 67 10.33 -13.43 15.27
N ALA A 68 11.44 -14.10 15.65
CA ALA A 68 11.50 -15.56 15.77
C ALA A 68 10.50 -16.08 16.83
N GLU A 69 10.39 -15.41 17.96
CA GLU A 69 9.48 -15.80 19.05
C GLU A 69 8.01 -15.60 18.62
N ALA A 70 7.70 -14.47 17.97
CA ALA A 70 6.35 -14.19 17.47
C ALA A 70 5.93 -15.23 16.41
N VAL A 71 6.82 -15.56 15.48
CA VAL A 71 6.58 -16.59 14.45
C VAL A 71 6.33 -17.96 15.08
N ALA A 72 7.14 -18.36 16.08
CA ALA A 72 6.98 -19.64 16.75
C ALA A 72 5.63 -19.80 17.48
N GLU A 73 4.96 -18.72 17.79
CA GLU A 73 3.62 -18.73 18.41
C GLU A 73 2.47 -18.59 17.39
N GLY A 74 2.74 -18.06 16.19
CA GLY A 74 1.74 -17.77 15.18
C GLY A 74 1.19 -19.02 14.49
N ASP A 75 -0.12 -19.14 14.40
CA ASP A 75 -0.80 -20.09 13.51
C ASP A 75 -0.98 -19.47 12.10
N VAL A 76 -1.00 -18.13 12.04
CA VAL A 76 -0.93 -17.31 10.82
C VAL A 76 0.19 -16.31 11.01
N VAL A 77 1.14 -16.29 10.10
CA VAL A 77 2.28 -15.36 10.10
C VAL A 77 2.08 -14.34 8.97
N SER A 78 1.72 -13.13 9.35
CA SER A 78 1.47 -12.03 8.41
C SER A 78 2.74 -11.21 8.23
N VAL A 79 3.35 -11.32 7.04
CA VAL A 79 4.65 -10.70 6.71
C VAL A 79 4.41 -9.30 6.16
N LEU A 80 4.43 -8.29 7.03
CA LEU A 80 4.12 -6.88 6.72
C LEU A 80 5.35 -5.98 6.86
N LEU A 81 6.50 -6.53 6.54
CA LEU A 81 7.77 -5.83 6.40
C LEU A 81 7.87 -5.19 5.00
N PRO A 82 8.74 -4.18 4.82
CA PRO A 82 9.06 -3.68 3.49
C PRO A 82 9.63 -4.77 2.57
N ASP A 83 9.26 -4.75 1.29
CA ASP A 83 9.55 -5.81 0.33
C ASP A 83 11.02 -6.18 0.24
N GLN A 84 11.91 -5.19 0.23
CA GLN A 84 13.35 -5.40 0.14
C GLN A 84 13.95 -6.12 1.37
N VAL A 85 13.26 -6.07 2.51
CA VAL A 85 13.72 -6.65 3.79
C VAL A 85 13.14 -8.05 4.00
N GLN A 86 11.94 -8.32 3.46
CA GLN A 86 11.19 -9.54 3.73
C GLN A 86 12.02 -10.81 3.51
N ARG A 87 12.72 -10.92 2.38
CA ARG A 87 13.50 -12.14 2.02
C ARG A 87 14.57 -12.50 3.05
N TYR A 88 15.23 -11.50 3.64
CA TYR A 88 16.26 -11.73 4.67
C TYR A 88 15.64 -12.18 5.98
N VAL A 89 14.63 -11.45 6.45
CA VAL A 89 13.93 -11.79 7.70
C VAL A 89 13.20 -13.13 7.55
N TYR A 90 12.67 -13.40 6.36
CA TYR A 90 12.05 -14.69 6.07
C TYR A 90 13.06 -15.84 6.22
N ALA A 91 14.20 -15.77 5.55
CA ALA A 91 15.21 -16.83 5.57
C ALA A 91 15.83 -17.03 6.97
N GLU A 92 16.08 -15.95 7.69
CA GLU A 92 16.81 -15.99 8.96
C GLU A 92 15.92 -16.24 10.18
N GLN A 93 14.68 -15.72 10.17
CA GLN A 93 13.84 -15.66 11.38
C GLN A 93 12.45 -16.25 11.20
N ILE A 94 11.88 -16.24 9.99
CA ILE A 94 10.52 -16.75 9.77
C ILE A 94 10.56 -18.24 9.42
N ALA A 95 11.18 -18.60 8.33
CA ALA A 95 11.18 -19.99 7.85
C ALA A 95 11.66 -21.02 8.90
N PRO A 96 12.76 -20.77 9.67
CA PRO A 96 13.24 -21.72 10.67
C PRO A 96 12.31 -21.87 11.88
N ASN A 97 11.40 -20.94 12.11
CA ASN A 97 10.54 -20.88 13.31
C ASN A 97 9.05 -21.07 13.00
N LEU A 98 8.66 -21.33 11.73
CA LEU A 98 7.28 -21.62 11.38
C LEU A 98 6.79 -22.88 12.08
N LYS A 99 5.60 -22.81 12.71
CA LYS A 99 4.91 -24.00 13.19
C LYS A 99 4.47 -24.87 12.00
N GLU A 100 4.47 -26.17 12.17
CA GLU A 100 3.88 -27.10 11.22
C GLU A 100 2.43 -26.70 10.91
N GLY A 101 2.09 -26.55 9.63
CA GLY A 101 0.76 -26.14 9.16
C GLY A 101 0.39 -24.68 9.41
N ALA A 102 1.31 -23.83 9.88
CA ALA A 102 1.07 -22.39 9.96
C ALA A 102 0.86 -21.80 8.54
N ALA A 103 -0.01 -20.82 8.42
CA ALA A 103 -0.22 -20.10 7.17
C ALA A 103 0.71 -18.87 7.06
N LEU A 104 1.26 -18.64 5.89
CA LEU A 104 1.95 -17.39 5.53
C LEU A 104 0.96 -16.44 4.84
N LEU A 105 0.91 -15.21 5.32
CA LEU A 105 0.04 -14.17 4.76
C LEU A 105 0.85 -12.95 4.36
N PHE A 106 0.55 -12.42 3.18
CA PHE A 106 1.15 -11.21 2.63
C PHE A 106 0.06 -10.16 2.34
N ALA A 107 0.43 -8.87 2.38
CA ALA A 107 -0.45 -7.79 1.95
C ALA A 107 -0.10 -7.27 0.55
N HIS A 108 0.96 -7.76 -0.04
CA HIS A 108 1.42 -7.50 -1.41
C HIS A 108 2.26 -8.68 -1.90
N GLY A 109 2.14 -9.00 -3.18
CA GLY A 109 2.69 -10.25 -3.71
C GLY A 109 4.15 -10.19 -4.17
N PHE A 110 4.89 -9.09 -4.03
CA PHE A 110 6.20 -8.84 -4.63
C PHE A 110 7.19 -10.01 -4.45
N ASN A 111 7.44 -10.41 -3.22
CA ASN A 111 8.46 -11.43 -2.92
C ASN A 111 8.09 -12.83 -3.41
N ILE A 112 6.80 -13.15 -3.46
CA ILE A 112 6.29 -14.41 -4.01
C ILE A 112 6.31 -14.38 -5.54
N ARG A 113 5.74 -13.31 -6.14
CA ARG A 113 5.64 -13.17 -7.60
C ARG A 113 7.00 -13.20 -8.30
N TYR A 114 8.03 -12.60 -7.69
CA TYR A 114 9.37 -12.55 -8.29
C TYR A 114 10.35 -13.59 -7.71
N GLY A 115 9.87 -14.52 -6.89
CA GLY A 115 10.67 -15.65 -6.39
C GLY A 115 11.76 -15.26 -5.40
N TYR A 116 11.62 -14.16 -4.68
CA TYR A 116 12.55 -13.78 -3.60
C TYR A 116 12.29 -14.51 -2.29
N ILE A 117 11.11 -15.09 -2.12
CA ILE A 117 10.75 -16.02 -1.05
C ILE A 117 10.28 -17.32 -1.69
N GLU A 118 10.96 -18.43 -1.34
CA GLU A 118 10.52 -19.77 -1.70
C GLU A 118 9.42 -20.22 -0.74
N VAL A 119 8.33 -20.69 -1.33
CA VAL A 119 7.15 -21.12 -0.58
C VAL A 119 7.46 -22.47 0.08
N PRO A 120 7.32 -22.61 1.41
CA PRO A 120 7.61 -23.87 2.11
C PRO A 120 6.50 -24.90 1.84
N GLU A 121 6.91 -26.17 1.73
CA GLU A 121 5.96 -27.27 1.64
C GLU A 121 5.12 -27.38 2.92
N GLY A 122 3.83 -27.76 2.76
CA GLY A 122 2.93 -28.02 3.89
C GLY A 122 2.34 -26.77 4.56
N HIS A 123 2.57 -25.59 4.00
CA HIS A 123 2.02 -24.32 4.49
C HIS A 123 1.07 -23.69 3.49
N ASP A 124 -0.03 -23.12 3.97
CA ASP A 124 -0.86 -22.24 3.14
C ASP A 124 -0.10 -20.94 2.87
N VAL A 125 -0.22 -20.43 1.65
CA VAL A 125 0.31 -19.12 1.28
C VAL A 125 -0.80 -18.29 0.67
N VAL A 126 -1.15 -17.22 1.38
CA VAL A 126 -2.29 -16.38 1.03
C VAL A 126 -1.91 -14.91 1.00
N MET A 127 -2.71 -14.13 0.31
CA MET A 127 -2.60 -12.68 0.30
C MET A 127 -3.94 -12.06 0.64
N VAL A 128 -3.90 -11.05 1.50
CA VAL A 128 -5.01 -10.13 1.78
C VAL A 128 -4.46 -8.71 1.65
N ALA A 129 -4.80 -8.06 0.55
CA ALA A 129 -4.25 -6.77 0.16
C ALA A 129 -5.34 -5.68 0.16
N PRO A 130 -5.44 -4.88 1.24
CA PRO A 130 -6.31 -3.72 1.26
C PRO A 130 -5.89 -2.69 0.20
N LYS A 131 -6.85 -2.22 -0.60
CA LYS A 131 -6.59 -1.21 -1.64
C LYS A 131 -6.66 0.20 -1.06
N GLY A 132 -5.68 0.50 -0.21
CA GLY A 132 -5.49 1.78 0.45
C GLY A 132 -4.33 1.78 1.44
N PRO A 133 -3.77 2.95 1.77
CA PRO A 133 -2.70 3.07 2.74
C PRO A 133 -3.16 2.65 4.14
N GLY A 134 -2.27 2.07 4.94
CA GLY A 134 -2.63 1.43 6.21
C GLY A 134 -3.35 2.34 7.20
N HIS A 135 -2.98 3.63 7.29
CA HIS A 135 -3.70 4.57 8.15
C HIS A 135 -5.19 4.73 7.73
N LYS A 136 -5.50 4.65 6.42
CA LYS A 136 -6.88 4.67 5.92
C LYS A 136 -7.60 3.34 6.20
N VAL A 137 -6.90 2.22 6.11
CA VAL A 137 -7.46 0.91 6.53
C VAL A 137 -7.88 0.93 8.00
N ARG A 138 -7.07 1.54 8.87
CA ARG A 138 -7.43 1.71 10.28
C ARG A 138 -8.57 2.70 10.47
N GLU A 139 -8.52 3.85 9.84
CA GLU A 139 -9.53 4.90 9.94
C GLU A 139 -10.92 4.38 9.51
N THR A 140 -11.01 3.76 8.33
CA THR A 140 -12.29 3.24 7.82
C THR A 140 -12.86 2.15 8.72
N TYR A 141 -11.99 1.28 9.26
CA TYR A 141 -12.39 0.25 10.22
C TYR A 141 -13.04 0.85 11.47
N THR A 142 -12.41 1.87 12.08
CA THR A 142 -12.92 2.52 13.31
C THR A 142 -14.23 3.29 13.07
N GLN A 143 -14.48 3.69 11.84
CA GLN A 143 -15.75 4.29 11.41
C GLN A 143 -16.86 3.26 11.14
N GLY A 144 -16.62 1.96 11.36
CA GLY A 144 -17.56 0.90 11.02
C GLY A 144 -17.67 0.61 9.52
N LYS A 145 -16.83 1.21 8.72
CA LYS A 145 -16.65 0.99 7.28
C LYS A 145 -15.53 -0.03 7.04
N GLY A 146 -15.13 -0.22 5.81
CA GLY A 146 -13.96 -1.03 5.42
C GLY A 146 -13.23 -0.39 4.25
N THR A 147 -12.02 -0.85 4.01
CA THR A 147 -11.29 -0.63 2.76
C THR A 147 -11.49 -1.86 1.89
N PRO A 148 -11.80 -1.75 0.60
CA PRO A 148 -11.89 -2.93 -0.27
C PRO A 148 -10.58 -3.70 -0.30
N ASP A 149 -10.68 -5.04 -0.23
CA ASP A 149 -9.51 -5.92 -0.28
C ASP A 149 -9.51 -6.75 -1.57
N VAL A 150 -8.33 -7.12 -2.04
CA VAL A 150 -8.17 -8.25 -2.95
C VAL A 150 -7.53 -9.41 -2.21
N VAL A 151 -7.98 -10.63 -2.51
CA VAL A 151 -7.55 -11.86 -1.82
C VAL A 151 -7.08 -12.88 -2.84
N ALA A 152 -5.95 -13.52 -2.57
CA ALA A 152 -5.38 -14.58 -3.39
C ALA A 152 -4.88 -15.75 -2.54
N VAL A 153 -4.86 -16.93 -3.14
CA VAL A 153 -4.24 -18.15 -2.61
C VAL A 153 -3.18 -18.59 -3.60
N GLU A 154 -1.93 -18.67 -3.16
CA GLU A 154 -0.82 -19.22 -3.94
C GLU A 154 -0.65 -20.71 -3.67
N VAL A 155 -0.71 -21.11 -2.39
CA VAL A 155 -0.63 -22.51 -1.95
C VAL A 155 -1.78 -22.78 -0.99
N ASP A 156 -2.53 -23.81 -1.27
CA ASP A 156 -3.60 -24.36 -0.40
C ASP A 156 -3.19 -25.75 0.08
N ALA A 157 -2.31 -25.82 1.06
CA ALA A 157 -1.83 -27.07 1.64
C ALA A 157 -2.88 -27.71 2.56
N SER A 158 -3.67 -26.89 3.24
CA SER A 158 -4.70 -27.35 4.19
C SER A 158 -6.03 -27.70 3.52
N GLY A 159 -6.27 -27.29 2.30
CA GLY A 159 -7.58 -27.31 1.63
C GLY A 159 -8.58 -26.28 2.16
N LYS A 160 -8.12 -25.29 2.95
CA LYS A 160 -8.93 -24.24 3.59
C LYS A 160 -8.29 -22.85 3.53
N ALA A 161 -7.27 -22.67 2.71
CA ALA A 161 -6.54 -21.42 2.61
C ALA A 161 -7.44 -20.24 2.19
N TRP A 162 -8.42 -20.50 1.32
CA TRP A 162 -9.37 -19.48 0.86
C TRP A 162 -10.26 -18.97 2.00
N GLU A 163 -10.87 -19.89 2.76
CA GLU A 163 -11.72 -19.54 3.90
C GLU A 163 -10.93 -18.79 4.98
N LEU A 164 -9.68 -19.20 5.23
CA LEU A 164 -8.79 -18.53 6.18
C LEU A 164 -8.48 -17.10 5.73
N ALA A 165 -8.16 -16.89 4.46
CA ALA A 165 -7.85 -15.58 3.90
C ALA A 165 -9.09 -14.65 3.96
N LEU A 166 -10.28 -15.15 3.64
CA LEU A 166 -11.53 -14.39 3.80
C LEU A 166 -11.82 -14.05 5.26
N SER A 167 -11.58 -15.00 6.17
CA SER A 167 -11.75 -14.76 7.61
C SER A 167 -10.81 -13.65 8.11
N TYR A 168 -9.55 -13.64 7.64
CA TYR A 168 -8.61 -12.56 7.94
C TYR A 168 -9.08 -11.22 7.36
N ALA A 169 -9.49 -11.19 6.08
CA ALA A 169 -10.03 -9.98 5.44
C ALA A 169 -11.23 -9.41 6.22
N LYS A 170 -12.12 -10.29 6.74
CA LYS A 170 -13.20 -9.88 7.63
C LYS A 170 -12.68 -9.32 8.93
N GLY A 171 -11.65 -9.93 9.53
CA GLY A 171 -11.02 -9.48 10.77
C GLY A 171 -10.42 -8.07 10.64
N ILE A 172 -9.88 -7.70 9.49
CA ILE A 172 -9.37 -6.35 9.24
C ILE A 172 -10.43 -5.38 8.70
N GLY A 173 -11.65 -5.86 8.40
CA GLY A 173 -12.81 -5.05 7.99
C GLY A 173 -13.02 -4.94 6.48
N GLY A 174 -12.23 -5.61 5.65
CA GLY A 174 -12.30 -5.54 4.19
C GLY A 174 -13.63 -6.00 3.62
N THR A 175 -14.23 -7.05 4.18
CA THR A 175 -15.53 -7.58 3.75
C THR A 175 -16.69 -6.60 3.92
N ARG A 176 -16.56 -5.57 4.77
CA ARG A 176 -17.57 -4.49 4.88
C ARG A 176 -17.67 -3.66 3.61
N ALA A 177 -16.53 -3.47 2.92
CA ALA A 177 -16.45 -2.73 1.64
C ALA A 177 -16.53 -3.66 0.43
N GLY A 178 -16.08 -4.90 0.59
CA GLY A 178 -16.09 -5.96 -0.42
C GLY A 178 -14.70 -6.50 -0.72
N VAL A 179 -14.65 -7.81 -0.97
CA VAL A 179 -13.45 -8.56 -1.29
C VAL A 179 -13.56 -9.13 -2.69
N ILE A 180 -12.50 -8.97 -3.49
CA ILE A 180 -12.41 -9.51 -4.85
C ILE A 180 -11.32 -10.58 -4.87
N LYS A 181 -11.62 -11.73 -5.48
CA LYS A 181 -10.64 -12.79 -5.73
C LYS A 181 -9.68 -12.40 -6.83
N THR A 182 -8.38 -12.58 -6.59
CA THR A 182 -7.30 -12.33 -7.55
C THR A 182 -6.22 -13.42 -7.49
N THR A 183 -5.07 -13.18 -8.09
CA THR A 183 -3.85 -13.99 -7.97
C THR A 183 -2.69 -13.13 -7.47
N PHE A 184 -1.62 -13.75 -6.94
CA PHE A 184 -0.40 -13.02 -6.58
C PHE A 184 0.18 -12.25 -7.77
N THR A 185 0.16 -12.87 -8.95
CA THR A 185 0.63 -12.23 -10.19
C THR A 185 -0.20 -11.00 -10.55
N GLU A 186 -1.52 -11.13 -10.61
CA GLU A 186 -2.41 -10.03 -11.00
C GLU A 186 -2.35 -8.88 -10.02
N GLU A 187 -2.41 -9.17 -8.72
CA GLU A 187 -2.29 -8.13 -7.68
C GLU A 187 -0.97 -7.39 -7.79
N THR A 188 0.16 -8.11 -7.79
CA THR A 188 1.49 -7.51 -7.80
C THR A 188 1.71 -6.64 -9.04
N GLU A 189 1.37 -7.15 -10.21
CA GLU A 189 1.60 -6.42 -11.46
C GLU A 189 0.70 -5.19 -11.57
N THR A 190 -0.57 -5.29 -11.19
CA THR A 190 -1.51 -4.17 -11.28
C THR A 190 -1.27 -3.11 -10.19
N ASP A 191 -0.86 -3.52 -8.99
CA ASP A 191 -0.52 -2.61 -7.90
C ASP A 191 0.73 -1.80 -8.24
N LEU A 192 1.84 -2.46 -8.62
CA LEU A 192 3.06 -1.81 -9.07
C LEU A 192 2.81 -0.88 -10.28
N PHE A 193 2.02 -1.31 -11.25
CA PHE A 193 1.66 -0.47 -12.39
C PHE A 193 0.85 0.76 -11.94
N GLY A 194 -0.15 0.55 -11.10
CA GLY A 194 -1.03 1.61 -10.61
C GLY A 194 -0.25 2.71 -9.88
N GLU A 195 0.67 2.33 -8.98
CA GLU A 195 1.48 3.30 -8.24
C GLU A 195 2.54 3.99 -9.12
N GLN A 196 3.19 3.27 -10.04
CA GLN A 196 4.22 3.87 -10.90
C GLN A 196 3.64 4.77 -11.99
N ALA A 197 2.63 4.28 -12.71
CA ALA A 197 2.11 4.97 -13.89
C ALA A 197 1.02 6.02 -13.58
N VAL A 198 0.32 5.90 -12.44
CA VAL A 198 -0.86 6.74 -12.18
C VAL A 198 -0.84 7.36 -10.77
N LEU A 199 -0.93 6.52 -9.71
CA LEU A 199 -1.31 6.97 -8.36
C LEU A 199 -0.20 7.74 -7.64
N CYS A 200 1.07 7.38 -7.86
CA CYS A 200 2.21 8.04 -7.25
C CYS A 200 3.09 8.70 -8.33
N GLY A 201 3.72 7.92 -9.20
CA GLY A 201 4.63 8.46 -10.22
C GLY A 201 3.92 9.37 -11.22
N GLY A 202 2.87 8.89 -11.86
CA GLY A 202 2.14 9.63 -12.88
C GLY A 202 1.59 10.96 -12.39
N VAL A 203 0.86 10.95 -11.27
CA VAL A 203 0.23 12.17 -10.73
C VAL A 203 1.26 13.17 -10.22
N SER A 204 2.34 12.71 -9.57
CA SER A 204 3.38 13.61 -9.05
C SER A 204 4.09 14.35 -10.17
N HIS A 205 4.52 13.65 -11.21
CA HIS A 205 5.19 14.28 -12.36
C HIS A 205 4.24 15.14 -13.19
N LEU A 206 2.94 14.80 -13.28
CA LEU A 206 1.94 15.68 -13.92
C LEU A 206 1.81 17.01 -13.18
N ILE A 207 1.76 16.96 -11.84
CA ILE A 207 1.68 18.14 -10.98
C ILE A 207 2.94 19.00 -11.12
N GLN A 208 4.12 18.38 -11.08
CA GLN A 208 5.41 19.08 -11.24
C GLN A 208 5.49 19.78 -12.60
N ALA A 209 5.23 19.06 -13.69
CA ALA A 209 5.24 19.63 -15.04
C ALA A 209 4.24 20.78 -15.21
N GLY A 210 3.07 20.69 -14.59
CA GLY A 210 2.08 21.78 -14.58
C GLY A 210 2.58 23.01 -13.81
N PHE A 211 3.16 22.78 -12.63
CA PHE A 211 3.75 23.84 -11.81
C PHE A 211 4.88 24.56 -12.53
N GLU A 212 5.84 23.82 -13.08
CA GLU A 212 6.97 24.36 -13.84
C GLU A 212 6.49 25.19 -15.03
N THR A 213 5.56 24.65 -15.83
CA THR A 213 5.00 25.32 -17.00
C THR A 213 4.41 26.70 -16.64
N LEU A 214 3.68 26.80 -15.53
CA LEU A 214 3.08 28.05 -15.09
C LEU A 214 4.15 29.03 -14.56
N VAL A 215 5.10 28.56 -13.78
CA VAL A 215 6.17 29.40 -13.22
C VAL A 215 7.09 29.92 -14.32
N GLU A 216 7.47 29.10 -15.30
CA GLU A 216 8.26 29.50 -16.46
C GLU A 216 7.54 30.55 -17.32
N ALA A 217 6.21 30.49 -17.39
CA ALA A 217 5.40 31.50 -18.06
C ALA A 217 5.27 32.83 -17.26
N GLY A 218 5.88 32.90 -16.05
CA GLY A 218 5.93 34.10 -15.22
C GLY A 218 4.80 34.22 -14.20
N TYR A 219 4.00 33.17 -13.97
CA TYR A 219 2.98 33.18 -12.93
C TYR A 219 3.61 33.00 -11.55
N GLN A 220 2.91 33.46 -10.51
CA GLN A 220 3.37 33.33 -9.12
C GLN A 220 3.38 31.86 -8.71
N PRO A 221 4.48 31.35 -8.10
CA PRO A 221 4.56 29.95 -7.66
C PRO A 221 3.43 29.54 -6.70
N GLU A 222 2.97 30.46 -5.86
CA GLU A 222 1.87 30.23 -4.94
C GLU A 222 0.55 29.95 -5.67
N ILE A 223 0.26 30.69 -6.73
CA ILE A 223 -0.91 30.49 -7.58
C ILE A 223 -0.77 29.17 -8.34
N ALA A 224 0.39 28.93 -8.96
CA ALA A 224 0.64 27.66 -9.65
C ALA A 224 0.44 26.45 -8.72
N TYR A 225 0.90 26.52 -7.47
CA TYR A 225 0.71 25.46 -6.49
C TYR A 225 -0.77 25.20 -6.17
N PHE A 226 -1.58 26.25 -6.00
CA PHE A 226 -3.01 26.09 -5.76
C PHE A 226 -3.70 25.39 -6.92
N GLU A 227 -3.46 25.85 -8.14
CA GLU A 227 -4.15 25.39 -9.35
C GLU A 227 -3.82 23.95 -9.73
N VAL A 228 -2.56 23.52 -9.56
CA VAL A 228 -2.15 22.20 -10.05
C VAL A 228 -1.93 21.14 -8.94
N CYS A 229 -1.79 21.56 -7.68
CA CYS A 229 -1.49 20.65 -6.57
C CYS A 229 -2.58 20.63 -5.50
N HIS A 230 -2.85 21.79 -4.89
CA HIS A 230 -3.78 21.86 -3.75
C HIS A 230 -5.20 21.45 -4.14
N GLU A 231 -5.69 21.95 -5.26
CA GLU A 231 -7.06 21.68 -5.72
C GLU A 231 -7.24 20.23 -6.22
N MET A 232 -6.16 19.54 -6.57
CA MET A 232 -6.20 18.15 -7.06
C MET A 232 -6.99 17.23 -6.13
N LYS A 233 -6.87 17.42 -4.81
CA LYS A 233 -7.63 16.59 -3.85
C LYS A 233 -9.14 16.67 -4.08
N GLN A 234 -9.67 17.86 -4.32
CA GLN A 234 -11.11 18.05 -4.53
C GLN A 234 -11.59 17.35 -5.81
N ILE A 235 -10.78 17.41 -6.86
CA ILE A 235 -11.06 16.73 -8.12
C ILE A 235 -11.03 15.19 -7.94
N VAL A 236 -10.03 14.68 -7.22
CA VAL A 236 -9.91 13.24 -6.93
C VAL A 236 -11.06 12.76 -6.04
N ASP A 237 -11.51 13.56 -5.08
CA ASP A 237 -12.68 13.25 -4.25
C ASP A 237 -13.95 13.08 -5.12
N LEU A 238 -14.19 13.97 -6.08
CA LEU A 238 -15.32 13.86 -7.03
C LEU A 238 -15.24 12.59 -7.89
N ILE A 239 -14.04 12.25 -8.37
CA ILE A 239 -13.82 11.00 -9.13
C ILE A 239 -14.14 9.78 -8.24
N ASN A 240 -13.68 9.79 -6.99
CA ASN A 240 -13.94 8.69 -6.04
C ASN A 240 -15.43 8.55 -5.73
N GLU A 241 -16.14 9.65 -5.59
CA GLU A 241 -17.58 9.65 -5.27
C GLU A 241 -18.48 9.18 -6.40
N GLY A 242 -18.13 9.40 -7.66
CA GLY A 242 -19.04 9.12 -8.77
C GLY A 242 -18.39 8.94 -10.14
N GLY A 243 -17.08 8.69 -10.17
CA GLY A 243 -16.32 8.48 -11.39
C GLY A 243 -16.01 9.78 -12.15
N ILE A 244 -15.29 9.62 -13.25
CA ILE A 244 -14.85 10.73 -14.11
C ILE A 244 -16.06 11.54 -14.64
N THR A 245 -17.18 10.90 -14.91
CA THR A 245 -18.39 11.58 -15.35
C THR A 245 -18.93 12.54 -14.31
N LYS A 246 -18.96 12.15 -13.02
CA LYS A 246 -19.38 13.05 -11.94
C LYS A 246 -18.42 14.22 -11.78
N GLN A 247 -17.12 13.96 -11.84
CA GLN A 247 -16.11 15.01 -11.77
C GLN A 247 -16.34 16.07 -12.86
N ARG A 248 -16.50 15.66 -14.12
CA ARG A 248 -16.77 16.54 -15.25
C ARG A 248 -18.06 17.33 -15.07
N TRP A 249 -19.16 16.66 -14.72
CA TRP A 249 -20.46 17.29 -14.46
C TRP A 249 -20.41 18.32 -13.32
N SER A 250 -19.51 18.14 -12.34
CA SER A 250 -19.39 19.04 -11.17
C SER A 250 -18.54 20.27 -11.44
N CYS A 251 -17.83 20.34 -12.57
CA CYS A 251 -17.04 21.47 -12.99
C CYS A 251 -17.84 22.42 -13.91
N SER A 252 -17.25 23.59 -14.25
CA SER A 252 -17.84 24.48 -15.22
C SER A 252 -17.76 23.92 -16.64
N ASP A 253 -18.67 24.35 -17.52
CA ASP A 253 -18.66 23.99 -18.96
C ASP A 253 -17.29 24.30 -19.60
N THR A 254 -16.65 25.39 -19.17
CA THR A 254 -15.31 25.78 -19.65
C THR A 254 -14.25 24.76 -19.25
N ALA A 255 -14.28 24.26 -18.00
CA ALA A 255 -13.35 23.27 -17.51
C ALA A 255 -13.59 21.90 -18.20
N GLU A 256 -14.85 21.48 -18.31
CA GLU A 256 -15.23 20.24 -18.99
C GLU A 256 -14.82 20.26 -20.46
N TYR A 257 -15.10 21.36 -21.17
CA TYR A 257 -14.67 21.52 -22.57
C TYR A 257 -13.14 21.49 -22.69
N GLY A 258 -12.44 22.18 -21.80
CA GLY A 258 -10.97 22.19 -21.75
C GLY A 258 -10.37 20.81 -21.54
N ASP A 259 -10.97 20.00 -20.65
CA ASP A 259 -10.61 18.59 -20.41
C ASP A 259 -10.68 17.79 -21.74
N TYR A 260 -11.81 17.85 -22.45
CA TYR A 260 -11.98 17.09 -23.70
C TYR A 260 -11.00 17.47 -24.82
N VAL A 261 -10.65 18.75 -24.95
CA VAL A 261 -9.81 19.21 -26.05
C VAL A 261 -8.32 19.27 -25.71
N SER A 262 -7.96 19.41 -24.45
CA SER A 262 -6.57 19.60 -24.01
C SER A 262 -6.01 18.36 -23.30
N GLY A 263 -6.82 17.63 -22.55
CA GLY A 263 -6.40 16.41 -21.87
C GLY A 263 -5.69 15.40 -22.79
N PRO A 264 -6.25 15.06 -23.97
CA PRO A 264 -5.60 14.15 -24.92
C PRO A 264 -4.30 14.68 -25.55
N ARG A 265 -4.00 15.97 -25.43
CA ARG A 265 -2.72 16.54 -25.88
C ARG A 265 -1.61 16.32 -24.86
N VAL A 266 -1.96 16.26 -23.56
CA VAL A 266 -1.04 16.02 -22.44
C VAL A 266 -0.84 14.51 -22.25
N ILE A 267 -1.92 13.77 -22.07
CA ILE A 267 -1.90 12.31 -21.99
C ILE A 267 -2.29 11.74 -23.34
N ASN A 268 -1.31 11.57 -24.20
CA ASN A 268 -1.45 11.19 -25.60
C ASN A 268 -0.95 9.74 -25.86
N GLU A 269 -0.83 9.35 -27.13
CA GLU A 269 -0.40 8.00 -27.48
C GLU A 269 1.03 7.68 -26.99
N SER A 270 1.94 8.67 -26.96
CA SER A 270 3.29 8.43 -26.44
C SER A 270 3.28 8.18 -24.92
N SER A 271 2.37 8.84 -24.18
CA SER A 271 2.16 8.55 -22.75
C SER A 271 1.66 7.12 -22.53
N LYS A 272 0.73 6.67 -23.39
CA LYS A 272 0.21 5.29 -23.34
C LYS A 272 1.28 4.25 -23.72
N GLU A 273 2.14 4.53 -24.69
CA GLU A 273 3.28 3.66 -25.03
C GLU A 273 4.28 3.58 -23.86
N ALA A 274 4.54 4.69 -23.17
CA ALA A 274 5.37 4.68 -21.96
C ALA A 274 4.74 3.82 -20.84
N MET A 275 3.42 3.93 -20.62
CA MET A 275 2.72 3.06 -19.67
C MET A 275 2.83 1.57 -20.02
N LYS A 276 2.76 1.21 -21.31
CA LYS A 276 2.96 -0.18 -21.74
C LYS A 276 4.38 -0.67 -21.47
N ALA A 277 5.38 0.19 -21.66
CA ALA A 277 6.77 -0.14 -21.33
C ALA A 277 6.98 -0.36 -19.85
N VAL A 278 6.41 0.52 -19.00
CA VAL A 278 6.42 0.34 -17.53
C VAL A 278 5.77 -0.99 -17.14
N LEU A 279 4.62 -1.33 -17.71
CA LEU A 279 3.97 -2.61 -17.44
C LEU A 279 4.84 -3.80 -17.88
N ALA A 280 5.49 -3.71 -19.03
CA ALA A 280 6.39 -4.77 -19.52
C ALA A 280 7.58 -5.00 -18.55
N ASP A 281 8.22 -3.94 -18.06
CA ASP A 281 9.30 -4.01 -17.07
C ASP A 281 8.86 -4.64 -15.75
N ILE A 282 7.60 -4.42 -15.35
CA ILE A 282 6.99 -5.07 -14.19
C ILE A 282 6.78 -6.56 -14.46
N GLN A 283 6.16 -6.90 -15.59
CA GLN A 283 5.79 -8.28 -15.94
C GLN A 283 7.00 -9.18 -16.11
N ASP A 284 8.07 -8.69 -16.74
CA ASP A 284 9.30 -9.46 -16.96
C ASP A 284 10.28 -9.42 -15.76
N GLY A 285 9.93 -8.65 -14.69
CA GLY A 285 10.72 -8.51 -13.46
C GLY A 285 11.92 -7.56 -13.57
N THR A 286 12.06 -6.81 -14.65
CA THR A 286 13.15 -5.81 -14.82
C THR A 286 13.10 -4.76 -13.71
N PHE A 287 11.91 -4.22 -13.41
CA PHE A 287 11.74 -3.30 -12.29
C PHE A 287 12.12 -3.93 -10.94
N ALA A 288 11.64 -5.12 -10.64
CA ALA A 288 11.93 -5.81 -9.39
C ALA A 288 13.43 -6.05 -9.19
N ARG A 289 14.11 -6.53 -10.25
CA ARG A 289 15.57 -6.74 -10.20
C ARG A 289 16.34 -5.44 -9.97
N ARG A 290 15.96 -4.34 -10.64
CA ARG A 290 16.60 -3.03 -10.47
C ARG A 290 16.43 -2.51 -9.04
N PHE A 291 15.20 -2.55 -8.52
CA PHE A 291 14.88 -2.12 -7.16
C PHE A 291 15.68 -2.91 -6.12
N ILE A 292 15.65 -4.23 -6.19
CA ILE A 292 16.36 -5.09 -5.24
C ILE A 292 17.89 -4.88 -5.34
N ALA A 293 18.45 -4.75 -6.54
CA ALA A 293 19.88 -4.51 -6.70
C ALA A 293 20.32 -3.16 -6.10
N ASP A 294 19.51 -2.10 -6.26
CA ASP A 294 19.79 -0.81 -5.62
C ASP A 294 19.70 -0.91 -4.08
N GLN A 295 18.68 -1.58 -3.54
CA GLN A 295 18.54 -1.78 -2.11
C GLN A 295 19.73 -2.55 -1.52
N ASP A 296 20.19 -3.60 -2.18
CA ASP A 296 21.36 -4.39 -1.76
C ASP A 296 22.66 -3.58 -1.81
N ASN A 297 22.71 -2.59 -2.69
CA ASN A 297 23.84 -1.67 -2.82
C ASN A 297 23.71 -0.41 -1.95
N GLY A 298 22.89 -0.46 -0.91
CA GLY A 298 22.70 0.64 0.05
C GLY A 298 21.71 1.70 -0.39
N ALA A 299 20.83 1.39 -1.35
CA ALA A 299 19.79 2.29 -1.86
C ALA A 299 20.34 3.62 -2.39
N LEU A 300 21.43 3.58 -3.14
CA LEU A 300 22.13 4.79 -3.60
C LEU A 300 21.33 5.57 -4.63
N GLU A 301 20.76 4.87 -5.62
CA GLU A 301 19.90 5.47 -6.64
C GLU A 301 18.63 6.03 -5.99
N PHE A 302 17.97 5.23 -5.16
CA PHE A 302 16.74 5.63 -4.48
C PHE A 302 16.93 6.89 -3.60
N LYS A 303 18.03 6.96 -2.85
CA LYS A 303 18.36 8.13 -2.01
C LYS A 303 18.67 9.37 -2.85
N ALA A 304 19.36 9.20 -3.99
CA ALA A 304 19.66 10.30 -4.90
C ALA A 304 18.39 10.90 -5.52
N LEU A 305 17.51 10.04 -6.05
CA LEU A 305 16.21 10.45 -6.60
C LEU A 305 15.35 11.14 -5.54
N ARG A 306 15.29 10.61 -4.32
CA ARG A 306 14.55 11.23 -3.22
C ARG A 306 15.08 12.64 -2.91
N ALA A 307 16.38 12.82 -2.82
CA ALA A 307 16.98 14.12 -2.53
C ALA A 307 16.73 15.15 -3.65
N GLU A 308 16.68 14.70 -4.91
CA GLU A 308 16.34 15.53 -6.06
C GLU A 308 14.89 16.01 -5.96
N GLU A 309 13.95 15.10 -5.73
CA GLU A 309 12.51 15.39 -5.61
C GLU A 309 12.20 16.29 -4.39
N GLU A 310 12.82 16.05 -3.24
CA GLU A 310 12.69 16.91 -2.05
C GLU A 310 13.21 18.34 -2.29
N ALA A 311 14.16 18.52 -3.20
CA ALA A 311 14.70 19.84 -3.56
C ALA A 311 13.82 20.60 -4.56
N HIS A 312 12.82 19.98 -5.15
CA HIS A 312 11.98 20.59 -6.18
C HIS A 312 11.30 21.89 -5.67
N PRO A 313 11.22 22.97 -6.48
CA PRO A 313 10.64 24.26 -6.05
C PRO A 313 9.21 24.17 -5.53
N ILE A 314 8.41 23.25 -6.04
CA ILE A 314 7.03 23.02 -5.60
C ILE A 314 6.95 22.65 -4.11
N GLU A 315 7.93 21.89 -3.59
CA GLU A 315 7.97 21.48 -2.18
C GLU A 315 8.16 22.69 -1.26
N LYS A 316 9.09 23.58 -1.60
CA LYS A 316 9.32 24.81 -0.84
C LYS A 316 8.11 25.73 -0.83
N THR A 317 7.44 25.85 -1.99
CA THR A 317 6.21 26.65 -2.13
C THR A 317 5.09 26.04 -1.31
N GLY A 318 4.87 24.73 -1.44
CA GLY A 318 3.85 23.99 -0.71
C GLY A 318 4.04 24.04 0.80
N GLN A 319 5.27 23.89 1.29
CA GLN A 319 5.57 23.98 2.73
C GLN A 319 5.19 25.34 3.31
N LYS A 320 5.54 26.45 2.63
CA LYS A 320 5.17 27.79 3.07
C LYS A 320 3.65 27.99 3.13
N LEU A 321 2.93 27.50 2.13
CA LEU A 321 1.48 27.63 2.05
C LEU A 321 0.76 26.78 3.09
N ARG A 322 1.14 25.51 3.24
CA ARG A 322 0.57 24.61 4.26
C ARG A 322 0.73 25.21 5.66
N LYS A 323 1.91 25.75 5.97
CA LYS A 323 2.19 26.41 7.24
C LYS A 323 1.37 27.71 7.42
N ALA A 324 1.23 28.52 6.37
CA ALA A 324 0.51 29.80 6.43
C ALA A 324 -1.00 29.60 6.66
N PHE A 325 -1.59 28.55 6.13
CA PHE A 325 -3.02 28.29 6.22
C PHE A 325 -3.44 27.39 7.40
N GLY A 326 -2.47 26.80 8.13
CA GLY A 326 -2.78 25.96 9.30
C GLY A 326 -3.61 24.72 8.98
N TRP A 327 -3.59 24.25 7.72
CA TRP A 327 -4.42 23.12 7.27
C TRP A 327 -3.83 21.75 7.55
N THR A 328 -2.56 21.72 7.88
CA THR A 328 -1.86 20.50 8.25
C THR A 328 -1.02 20.79 9.47
N ASP A 329 -1.01 19.91 10.43
CA ASP A 329 0.03 19.86 11.46
C ASP A 329 1.33 19.49 10.73
N SER A 330 1.99 20.52 10.22
CA SER A 330 3.12 20.43 9.29
C SER A 330 4.41 19.88 9.92
N ASP A 331 4.37 19.57 11.21
CA ASP A 331 5.48 19.01 11.97
C ASP A 331 5.25 17.51 12.29
N GLU A 332 4.16 16.89 11.82
CA GLU A 332 4.05 15.44 11.87
C GLU A 332 5.08 14.82 10.93
N ASP A 333 5.93 14.05 11.55
CA ASP A 333 7.06 13.38 10.92
C ASP A 333 6.57 12.40 9.84
N TYR A 334 6.68 12.78 8.56
CA TYR A 334 6.43 11.90 7.41
C TYR A 334 7.26 10.60 7.43
N THR A 335 8.10 10.45 8.46
CA THR A 335 9.03 9.34 8.61
C THR A 335 8.38 8.05 9.13
N GLU A 336 7.14 8.08 9.58
CA GLU A 336 6.47 6.92 10.13
C GLU A 336 5.86 6.04 9.02
N GLY A 337 6.60 5.08 8.51
CA GLY A 337 6.08 4.05 7.62
C GLY A 337 6.97 3.66 6.45
N SER A 338 8.03 4.38 6.19
CA SER A 338 9.01 3.99 5.18
C SER A 338 10.24 3.33 5.85
N ALA A 339 10.48 2.05 5.56
CA ALA A 339 11.67 1.32 6.03
C ALA A 339 13.00 1.87 5.49
N ALA A 340 12.94 2.77 4.54
CA ALA A 340 14.12 3.41 3.94
C ALA A 340 14.55 4.69 4.66
N ARG A 341 14.00 4.98 5.84
CA ARG A 341 14.37 6.13 6.66
C ARG A 341 15.04 5.72 7.94
#